data_67b203c6940a81e392036a2766abc7df
#
_entry.id   67b203c6940a81e392036a2766abc7df
#
_cell.length_a   1.000
_cell.length_b   1.000
_cell.length_c   1.000
_cell.angle_alpha   90.00
_cell.angle_beta   90.00
_cell.angle_gamma   90.00
#
_symmetry.space_group_name_H-M   'P 1'
#
loop_
_entity.id
_entity.type
_entity.pdbx_description
1 polymer ?
#
loop_
_entity_poly.entity_id
_entity_poly.type
_entity_poly.pdbx_seq_one_letter_code
_entity_poly.pdbx_strand_id
1 'polypeptide(L)'
;MRVKAKIFLLKIKIDLYYKVSCIEYNFNRKVDKMVDVIITGESGKLHAVYHKSANPGAPVAVVLSGNPRQKHHMNDRVSYAMFRAFMDIGFSVVRFNYRGVNDSDGAIGTAAENMLDIATVIDWIQNQNEDSERIWLAGHQMGAWYALQAMMRRPEISGFVLVSPDRSFSDFQFLSPRPNRGLLLQGAAEEGDTKSFSNHLTNLLKKQAKITLETIVIKGADANYSAPADLRQMYNDFKAYVGREDTDTKLL
;
A
#
# COMPACT_ATOMS: atom_id res chain seq x y z
N MET A 1 5.12 25.51 28.12
CA MET A 1 5.28 24.15 28.67
C MET A 1 4.04 23.24 28.49
N ARG A 2 2.80 23.75 28.69
CA ARG A 2 1.57 22.91 28.60
C ARG A 2 1.23 22.31 27.22
N VAL A 3 1.60 22.96 26.12
CA VAL A 3 1.29 22.48 24.74
C VAL A 3 2.19 21.29 24.34
N LYS A 4 3.49 21.33 24.68
CA LYS A 4 4.41 20.22 24.40
C LYS A 4 4.05 18.94 25.17
N ALA A 5 3.54 19.06 26.39
CA ALA A 5 3.06 17.93 27.19
C ALA A 5 1.79 17.32 26.62
N LYS A 6 0.88 18.13 26.04
CA LYS A 6 -0.35 17.63 25.37
C LYS A 6 -0.02 16.83 24.09
N ILE A 7 0.94 17.31 23.30
CA ILE A 7 1.41 16.63 22.08
C ILE A 7 2.13 15.32 22.43
N PHE A 8 2.92 15.31 23.49
CA PHE A 8 3.62 14.11 23.98
C PHE A 8 2.63 13.06 24.52
N LEU A 9 1.60 13.47 25.25
CA LEU A 9 0.53 12.60 25.73
C LEU A 9 -0.37 12.08 24.61
N LEU A 10 -0.56 12.88 23.55
CA LEU A 10 -1.30 12.45 22.35
C LEU A 10 -0.51 11.40 21.55
N LYS A 11 0.79 11.59 21.37
CA LYS A 11 1.69 10.58 20.78
C LYS A 11 1.68 9.27 21.59
N ILE A 12 1.76 9.32 22.90
CA ILE A 12 1.70 8.14 23.77
C ILE A 12 0.33 7.46 23.67
N LYS A 13 -0.78 8.19 23.58
CA LYS A 13 -2.12 7.61 23.41
C LYS A 13 -2.29 6.96 22.02
N ILE A 14 -1.74 7.56 20.99
CA ILE A 14 -1.74 7.00 19.63
C ILE A 14 -0.88 5.74 19.59
N ASP A 15 0.33 5.76 20.14
CA ASP A 15 1.18 4.56 20.26
C ASP A 15 0.53 3.48 21.12
N LEU A 16 -0.15 3.85 22.21
CA LEU A 16 -0.85 2.89 23.06
C LEU A 16 -2.08 2.30 22.38
N TYR A 17 -2.85 3.10 21.62
CA TYR A 17 -4.01 2.65 20.84
C TYR A 17 -3.58 1.66 19.74
N TYR A 18 -2.46 1.95 19.05
CA TYR A 18 -1.88 1.02 18.06
C TYR A 18 -1.26 -0.21 18.75
N LYS A 19 -0.61 -0.09 19.91
CA LYS A 19 -0.12 -1.22 20.70
C LYS A 19 -1.24 -2.10 21.25
N VAL A 20 -2.34 -1.53 21.72
CA VAL A 20 -3.47 -2.31 22.27
C VAL A 20 -4.23 -3.04 21.18
N SER A 21 -4.39 -2.45 19.98
CA SER A 21 -4.94 -3.18 18.83
C SER A 21 -3.98 -4.24 18.26
N CYS A 22 -2.67 -4.14 18.56
CA CYS A 22 -1.65 -5.13 18.19
C CYS A 22 -1.44 -6.21 19.27
N ILE A 23 -1.87 -6.01 20.52
CA ILE A 23 -1.64 -6.95 21.65
C ILE A 23 -2.46 -8.25 21.49
N GLU A 24 -3.53 -8.26 20.70
CA GLU A 24 -4.24 -9.51 20.35
C GLU A 24 -3.54 -10.33 19.26
N TYR A 25 -2.48 -9.83 18.66
CA TYR A 25 -1.60 -10.57 17.78
C TYR A 25 -0.33 -10.97 18.54
N ASN A 26 -0.18 -12.27 18.84
CA ASN A 26 1.03 -12.87 19.38
C ASN A 26 2.23 -12.62 18.45
N PHE A 27 2.89 -11.47 18.56
CA PHE A 27 4.13 -11.14 17.85
C PHE A 27 5.34 -11.44 18.73
N ASN A 28 5.70 -12.72 18.82
CA ASN A 28 7.01 -13.16 19.30
C ASN A 28 7.99 -13.19 18.12
N ARG A 29 8.39 -12.04 17.59
CA ARG A 29 9.55 -11.90 16.69
C ARG A 29 10.35 -10.66 17.06
N LYS A 30 11.70 -10.75 16.88
CA LYS A 30 12.62 -9.62 16.97
C LYS A 30 11.96 -8.37 16.42
N VAL A 31 12.04 -7.27 17.17
CA VAL A 31 11.48 -5.97 16.76
C VAL A 31 12.19 -5.57 15.47
N ASP A 32 11.53 -5.86 14.33
CA ASP A 32 11.97 -5.39 13.04
C ASP A 32 11.96 -3.87 13.07
N LYS A 33 13.14 -3.29 12.85
CA LYS A 33 13.35 -1.85 13.03
C LYS A 33 12.65 -1.08 11.91
N MET A 34 11.52 -0.45 12.24
CA MET A 34 10.90 0.58 11.40
C MET A 34 11.57 1.92 11.69
N VAL A 35 11.93 2.66 10.66
CA VAL A 35 12.62 3.95 10.78
C VAL A 35 11.80 5.02 10.08
N ASP A 36 11.57 6.14 10.79
CA ASP A 36 11.08 7.35 10.15
C ASP A 36 12.17 7.91 9.23
N VAL A 37 11.80 8.20 8.00
CA VAL A 37 12.70 8.74 6.99
C VAL A 37 12.06 9.93 6.29
N ILE A 38 12.89 10.83 5.81
CA ILE A 38 12.49 11.96 4.97
C ILE A 38 13.03 11.71 3.57
N ILE A 39 12.13 11.68 2.60
CA ILE A 39 12.45 11.54 1.19
C ILE A 39 12.31 12.92 0.55
N THR A 40 13.34 13.41 -0.12
CA THR A 40 13.30 14.70 -0.80
C THR A 40 12.52 14.56 -2.10
N GLY A 41 11.36 15.15 -2.16
CA GLY A 41 10.49 15.22 -3.34
C GLY A 41 10.57 16.58 -4.03
N GLU A 42 9.85 16.72 -5.13
CA GLU A 42 9.81 17.96 -5.92
C GLU A 42 9.20 19.14 -5.12
N SER A 43 8.20 18.88 -4.31
CA SER A 43 7.51 19.91 -3.47
C SER A 43 8.11 20.07 -2.09
N GLY A 44 9.25 19.46 -1.79
CA GLY A 44 9.87 19.44 -0.48
C GLY A 44 9.94 18.03 0.11
N LYS A 45 9.87 17.95 1.44
CA LYS A 45 10.05 16.68 2.18
C LYS A 45 8.79 15.84 2.15
N LEU A 46 8.95 14.55 1.85
CA LEU A 46 7.92 13.54 2.04
C LEU A 46 8.26 12.73 3.29
N HIS A 47 7.36 12.72 4.25
CA HIS A 47 7.49 11.90 5.46
C HIS A 47 7.13 10.45 5.16
N ALA A 48 8.00 9.53 5.49
CA ALA A 48 7.83 8.10 5.23
C ALA A 48 8.30 7.25 6.42
N VAL A 49 7.82 6.00 6.46
CA VAL A 49 8.31 4.96 7.36
C VAL A 49 8.85 3.82 6.53
N TYR A 50 10.08 3.45 6.77
CA TYR A 50 10.81 2.42 6.04
C TYR A 50 11.20 1.26 6.95
N HIS A 51 11.05 0.06 6.45
CA HIS A 51 11.62 -1.17 6.99
C HIS A 51 12.56 -1.80 5.97
N LYS A 52 13.81 -2.04 6.35
CA LYS A 52 14.78 -2.79 5.56
C LYS A 52 14.77 -4.25 5.98
N SER A 53 14.57 -5.15 5.04
CA SER A 53 14.70 -6.58 5.27
C SER A 53 16.13 -6.94 5.66
N ALA A 54 16.26 -7.94 6.54
CA ALA A 54 17.57 -8.50 6.88
C ALA A 54 18.12 -9.45 5.78
N ASN A 55 17.28 -9.83 4.81
CA ASN A 55 17.66 -10.75 3.75
C ASN A 55 18.26 -9.97 2.57
N PRO A 56 19.51 -10.24 2.15
CA PRO A 56 20.08 -9.66 0.93
C PRO A 56 19.23 -9.99 -0.30
N GLY A 57 19.07 -9.03 -1.20
CA GLY A 57 18.25 -9.20 -2.41
C GLY A 57 16.75 -9.38 -2.14
N ALA A 58 16.28 -9.06 -0.94
CA ALA A 58 14.84 -9.08 -0.63
C ALA A 58 14.07 -8.18 -1.58
N PRO A 59 12.87 -8.56 -2.04
CA PRO A 59 12.05 -7.68 -2.85
C PRO A 59 11.66 -6.43 -2.09
N VAL A 60 11.40 -5.36 -2.83
CA VAL A 60 10.96 -4.09 -2.26
C VAL A 60 9.48 -3.85 -2.52
N ALA A 61 8.82 -3.12 -1.62
CA ALA A 61 7.43 -2.74 -1.78
C ALA A 61 7.17 -1.28 -1.39
N VAL A 62 6.25 -0.64 -2.12
CA VAL A 62 5.73 0.69 -1.79
C VAL A 62 4.24 0.58 -1.50
N VAL A 63 3.83 1.15 -0.37
CA VAL A 63 2.42 1.19 0.06
C VAL A 63 1.84 2.58 -0.18
N LEU A 64 0.76 2.63 -0.93
CA LEU A 64 0.04 3.82 -1.35
C LEU A 64 -1.29 3.92 -0.59
N SER A 65 -1.43 4.97 0.21
CA SER A 65 -2.64 5.22 1.01
C SER A 65 -3.83 5.71 0.16
N GLY A 66 -5.01 5.79 0.78
CA GLY A 66 -6.21 6.36 0.18
C GLY A 66 -6.13 7.87 -0.03
N ASN A 67 -7.27 8.49 -0.35
CA ASN A 67 -7.36 9.89 -0.73
C ASN A 67 -7.12 10.85 0.46
N PRO A 68 -6.08 11.71 0.42
CA PRO A 68 -5.82 12.67 1.50
C PRO A 68 -6.96 13.66 1.74
N ARG A 69 -7.76 13.98 0.71
CA ARG A 69 -8.95 14.84 0.86
C ARG A 69 -10.05 14.19 1.71
N GLN A 70 -10.01 12.86 1.84
CA GLN A 70 -10.84 12.06 2.75
C GLN A 70 -10.12 11.73 4.06
N LYS A 71 -9.02 12.44 4.37
CA LYS A 71 -8.17 12.30 5.56
C LYS A 71 -7.39 10.98 5.63
N HIS A 72 -7.20 10.29 4.50
CA HIS A 72 -6.32 9.14 4.45
C HIS A 72 -4.84 9.57 4.53
N HIS A 73 -4.05 8.72 5.18
CA HIS A 73 -2.61 8.92 5.35
C HIS A 73 -1.89 7.57 5.54
N MET A 74 -0.57 7.57 5.53
CA MET A 74 0.23 6.33 5.62
C MET A 74 0.00 5.48 6.88
N ASN A 75 -0.54 6.08 7.96
CA ASN A 75 -0.82 5.40 9.23
C ASN A 75 -2.26 4.88 9.34
N ASP A 76 -3.06 4.97 8.27
CA ASP A 76 -4.38 4.34 8.25
C ASP A 76 -4.25 2.83 8.46
N ARG A 77 -5.25 2.24 9.10
CA ARG A 77 -5.24 0.82 9.46
C ARG A 77 -4.99 -0.12 8.28
N VAL A 78 -5.56 0.17 7.10
CA VAL A 78 -5.37 -0.63 5.88
C VAL A 78 -3.95 -0.44 5.34
N SER A 79 -3.47 0.80 5.22
CA SER A 79 -2.09 1.10 4.80
C SER A 79 -1.06 0.47 5.73
N TYR A 80 -1.31 0.53 7.04
CA TYR A 80 -0.45 -0.13 8.03
C TYR A 80 -0.49 -1.66 7.90
N ALA A 81 -1.67 -2.25 7.69
CA ALA A 81 -1.81 -3.70 7.52
C ALA A 81 -1.08 -4.21 6.26
N MET A 82 -1.19 -3.49 5.12
CA MET A 82 -0.43 -3.80 3.90
C MET A 82 1.08 -3.73 4.13
N PHE A 83 1.55 -2.67 4.80
CA PHE A 83 2.95 -2.51 5.18
C PHE A 83 3.44 -3.67 6.05
N ARG A 84 2.67 -4.04 7.08
CA ARG A 84 3.00 -5.18 7.95
C ARG A 84 2.99 -6.50 7.20
N ALA A 85 2.06 -6.70 6.27
CA ALA A 85 1.98 -7.91 5.46
C ALA A 85 3.27 -8.12 4.64
N PHE A 86 3.78 -7.06 3.99
CA PHE A 86 5.06 -7.12 3.27
C PHE A 86 6.25 -7.39 4.22
N MET A 87 6.31 -6.70 5.36
CA MET A 87 7.38 -6.97 6.35
C MET A 87 7.40 -8.43 6.77
N ASP A 88 6.24 -9.00 7.09
CA ASP A 88 6.12 -10.35 7.64
C ASP A 88 6.42 -11.45 6.63
N ILE A 89 6.46 -11.14 5.35
CA ILE A 89 6.93 -12.04 4.28
C ILE A 89 8.37 -11.75 3.83
N GLY A 90 9.04 -10.79 4.50
CA GLY A 90 10.46 -10.54 4.34
C GLY A 90 10.86 -9.48 3.31
N PHE A 91 9.93 -8.62 2.89
CA PHE A 91 10.21 -7.51 2.00
C PHE A 91 10.90 -6.34 2.73
N SER A 92 11.71 -5.58 2.01
CA SER A 92 11.98 -4.18 2.35
C SER A 92 10.80 -3.35 1.91
N VAL A 93 10.21 -2.52 2.80
CA VAL A 93 8.96 -1.83 2.48
C VAL A 93 8.95 -0.39 2.98
N VAL A 94 8.35 0.50 2.18
CA VAL A 94 8.11 1.89 2.54
C VAL A 94 6.63 2.24 2.41
N ARG A 95 6.14 3.02 3.36
CA ARG A 95 4.87 3.75 3.30
C ARG A 95 5.14 5.21 3.56
N PHE A 96 4.41 6.11 2.92
CA PHE A 96 4.66 7.53 2.99
C PHE A 96 3.38 8.35 2.98
N ASN A 97 3.48 9.58 3.42
CA ASN A 97 2.44 10.59 3.27
C ASN A 97 2.66 11.36 1.97
N TYR A 98 1.63 11.47 1.14
CA TYR A 98 1.66 12.38 -0.01
C TYR A 98 1.96 13.81 0.43
N ARG A 99 2.38 14.66 -0.50
CA ARG A 99 2.57 16.11 -0.26
C ARG A 99 1.35 16.73 0.44
N GLY A 100 1.60 17.64 1.37
CA GLY A 100 0.55 18.33 2.12
C GLY A 100 -0.17 17.48 3.17
N VAL A 101 0.31 16.26 3.46
CA VAL A 101 -0.30 15.34 4.43
C VAL A 101 0.61 15.19 5.64
N ASN A 102 0.09 15.49 6.83
CA ASN A 102 0.80 15.41 8.11
C ASN A 102 2.16 16.13 8.07
N ASP A 103 3.27 15.40 8.23
CA ASP A 103 4.63 15.92 8.27
C ASP A 103 5.30 16.02 6.88
N SER A 104 4.57 15.80 5.79
CA SER A 104 5.03 16.04 4.42
C SER A 104 4.80 17.51 4.03
N ASP A 105 5.79 18.11 3.37
CA ASP A 105 5.75 19.50 2.90
C ASP A 105 4.75 19.70 1.74
N GLY A 106 4.46 20.96 1.42
CA GLY A 106 3.61 21.36 0.31
C GLY A 106 2.12 21.41 0.65
N ALA A 107 1.29 21.39 -0.38
CA ALA A 107 -0.17 21.32 -0.28
C ALA A 107 -0.67 20.00 -0.85
N ILE A 108 -1.91 19.61 -0.53
CA ILE A 108 -2.53 18.40 -1.11
C ILE A 108 -2.53 18.49 -2.64
N GLY A 109 -1.81 17.59 -3.27
CA GLY A 109 -1.51 17.61 -4.68
C GLY A 109 -2.66 17.20 -5.59
N THR A 110 -2.46 17.47 -6.87
CA THR A 110 -3.21 16.90 -7.99
C THR A 110 -2.80 15.46 -8.25
N ALA A 111 -3.51 14.77 -9.13
CA ALA A 111 -3.13 13.41 -9.52
C ALA A 111 -1.72 13.34 -10.13
N ALA A 112 -1.36 14.31 -10.97
CA ALA A 112 -0.03 14.36 -11.59
C ALA A 112 1.08 14.58 -10.56
N GLU A 113 0.89 15.50 -9.64
CA GLU A 113 1.85 15.79 -8.57
C GLU A 113 2.04 14.60 -7.62
N ASN A 114 0.96 13.93 -7.25
CA ASN A 114 1.05 12.71 -6.43
C ASN A 114 1.78 11.57 -7.17
N MET A 115 1.64 11.48 -8.50
CA MET A 115 2.41 10.53 -9.30
C MET A 115 3.91 10.84 -9.31
N LEU A 116 4.31 12.11 -9.27
CA LEU A 116 5.72 12.50 -9.10
C LEU A 116 6.25 12.07 -7.72
N ASP A 117 5.47 12.29 -6.67
CA ASP A 117 5.84 11.83 -5.32
C ASP A 117 6.02 10.30 -5.28
N ILE A 118 5.10 9.56 -5.90
CA ILE A 118 5.17 8.09 -5.97
C ILE A 118 6.43 7.66 -6.74
N ALA A 119 6.73 8.29 -7.87
CA ALA A 119 7.94 7.99 -8.63
C ALA A 119 9.20 8.22 -7.80
N THR A 120 9.26 9.35 -7.09
CA THR A 120 10.37 9.68 -6.18
C THR A 120 10.54 8.63 -5.08
N VAL A 121 9.45 8.14 -4.49
CA VAL A 121 9.51 7.12 -3.44
C VAL A 121 9.94 5.77 -4.00
N ILE A 122 9.51 5.39 -5.21
CA ILE A 122 9.95 4.18 -5.89
C ILE A 122 11.46 4.25 -6.16
N ASP A 123 11.95 5.36 -6.71
CA ASP A 123 13.39 5.55 -6.98
C ASP A 123 14.20 5.52 -5.67
N TRP A 124 13.68 6.15 -4.62
CA TRP A 124 14.33 6.16 -3.32
C TRP A 124 14.47 4.75 -2.74
N ILE A 125 13.41 3.92 -2.73
CA ILE A 125 13.49 2.57 -2.14
C ILE A 125 14.37 1.63 -2.96
N GLN A 126 14.41 1.80 -4.29
CA GLN A 126 15.35 1.08 -5.15
C GLN A 126 16.79 1.42 -4.79
N ASN A 127 17.14 2.68 -4.65
CA ASN A 127 18.46 3.14 -4.26
C ASN A 127 18.87 2.68 -2.85
N GLN A 128 17.91 2.45 -1.95
CA GLN A 128 18.20 1.86 -0.63
C GLN A 128 18.39 0.34 -0.67
N ASN A 129 18.05 -0.33 -1.79
CA ASN A 129 18.04 -1.79 -1.96
C ASN A 129 18.54 -2.16 -3.36
N GLU A 130 19.76 -1.76 -3.69
CA GLU A 130 20.37 -1.93 -5.03
C GLU A 130 20.42 -3.40 -5.48
N ASP A 131 20.48 -4.34 -4.53
CA ASP A 131 20.50 -5.78 -4.80
C ASP A 131 19.09 -6.35 -5.12
N SER A 132 18.04 -5.53 -5.05
CA SER A 132 16.65 -5.98 -5.26
C SER A 132 16.23 -5.79 -6.73
N GLU A 133 15.86 -6.88 -7.37
CA GLU A 133 15.36 -6.88 -8.75
C GLU A 133 13.81 -6.83 -8.83
N ARG A 134 13.12 -6.93 -7.72
CA ARG A 134 11.65 -7.09 -7.67
C ARG A 134 10.99 -6.00 -6.87
N ILE A 135 10.07 -5.29 -7.52
CA ILE A 135 9.31 -4.20 -6.91
C ILE A 135 7.82 -4.54 -6.93
N TRP A 136 7.18 -4.37 -5.79
CA TRP A 136 5.75 -4.52 -5.64
C TRP A 136 5.10 -3.21 -5.23
N LEU A 137 3.88 -2.97 -5.70
CA LEU A 137 3.06 -1.87 -5.24
C LEU A 137 1.81 -2.40 -4.56
N ALA A 138 1.43 -1.81 -3.43
CA ALA A 138 0.11 -2.05 -2.85
C ALA A 138 -0.61 -0.72 -2.66
N GLY A 139 -1.85 -0.64 -3.07
CA GLY A 139 -2.63 0.58 -2.97
C GLY A 139 -4.02 0.35 -2.40
N HIS A 140 -4.46 1.24 -1.50
CA HIS A 140 -5.80 1.27 -0.93
C HIS A 140 -6.62 2.39 -1.58
N GLN A 141 -7.85 2.07 -2.01
CA GLN A 141 -8.78 3.02 -2.64
C GLN A 141 -8.12 3.83 -3.79
N MET A 142 -7.93 5.15 -3.64
CA MET A 142 -7.20 6.00 -4.59
C MET A 142 -5.79 5.48 -4.86
N GLY A 143 -5.09 4.99 -3.83
CA GLY A 143 -3.76 4.41 -3.97
C GLY A 143 -3.72 3.19 -4.91
N ALA A 144 -4.82 2.44 -5.01
CA ALA A 144 -4.95 1.34 -5.96
C ALA A 144 -4.92 1.83 -7.42
N TRP A 145 -5.58 2.95 -7.72
CA TRP A 145 -5.53 3.58 -9.03
C TRP A 145 -4.13 4.11 -9.36
N TYR A 146 -3.45 4.71 -8.39
CA TYR A 146 -2.05 5.13 -8.56
C TYR A 146 -1.10 3.94 -8.76
N ALA A 147 -1.31 2.83 -8.06
CA ALA A 147 -0.50 1.63 -8.26
C ALA A 147 -0.57 1.12 -9.70
N LEU A 148 -1.77 1.11 -10.31
CA LEU A 148 -1.95 0.75 -11.71
C LEU A 148 -1.27 1.74 -12.66
N GLN A 149 -1.38 3.05 -12.40
CA GLN A 149 -0.72 4.07 -13.22
C GLN A 149 0.80 3.97 -13.15
N ALA A 150 1.35 3.79 -11.95
CA ALA A 150 2.78 3.61 -11.76
C ALA A 150 3.27 2.35 -12.47
N MET A 151 2.57 1.22 -12.31
CA MET A 151 2.91 -0.03 -12.98
C MET A 151 2.97 0.14 -14.51
N MET A 152 2.04 0.91 -15.12
CA MET A 152 2.05 1.13 -16.58
C MET A 152 3.23 1.98 -17.07
N ARG A 153 3.80 2.81 -16.20
CA ARG A 153 4.94 3.70 -16.54
C ARG A 153 6.30 3.12 -16.16
N ARG A 154 6.33 2.13 -15.26
CA ARG A 154 7.54 1.59 -14.61
C ARG A 154 7.67 0.09 -14.91
N PRO A 155 8.50 -0.29 -15.92
CA PRO A 155 8.64 -1.69 -16.35
C PRO A 155 9.23 -2.62 -15.29
N GLU A 156 9.96 -2.10 -14.35
CA GLU A 156 10.59 -2.85 -13.26
C GLU A 156 9.62 -3.31 -12.18
N ILE A 157 8.35 -2.82 -12.18
CA ILE A 157 7.35 -3.26 -11.21
C ILE A 157 6.90 -4.69 -11.56
N SER A 158 7.19 -5.62 -10.66
CA SER A 158 6.96 -7.05 -10.83
C SER A 158 5.53 -7.48 -10.51
N GLY A 159 4.88 -6.82 -9.54
CA GLY A 159 3.54 -7.19 -9.10
C GLY A 159 2.84 -6.08 -8.33
N PHE A 160 1.54 -6.27 -8.11
CA PHE A 160 0.74 -5.29 -7.38
C PHE A 160 -0.40 -5.93 -6.58
N VAL A 161 -0.87 -5.20 -5.56
CA VAL A 161 -2.09 -5.51 -4.81
C VAL A 161 -2.99 -4.28 -4.75
N LEU A 162 -4.23 -4.44 -5.18
CA LEU A 162 -5.27 -3.42 -5.13
C LEU A 162 -6.23 -3.75 -4.00
N VAL A 163 -6.37 -2.87 -3.03
CA VAL A 163 -7.25 -3.07 -1.87
C VAL A 163 -8.41 -2.09 -1.96
N SER A 164 -9.61 -2.61 -2.14
CA SER A 164 -10.87 -1.87 -2.27
C SER A 164 -10.73 -0.60 -3.14
N PRO A 165 -10.39 -0.72 -4.46
CA PRO A 165 -10.25 0.44 -5.33
C PRO A 165 -11.48 1.34 -5.28
N ASP A 166 -11.25 2.65 -5.22
CA ASP A 166 -12.31 3.65 -5.17
C ASP A 166 -12.88 3.90 -6.58
N ARG A 167 -14.19 3.70 -6.74
CA ARG A 167 -14.90 3.90 -8.01
C ARG A 167 -14.89 5.33 -8.53
N SER A 168 -14.62 6.32 -7.68
CA SER A 168 -14.46 7.72 -8.12
C SER A 168 -13.18 7.92 -8.97
N PHE A 169 -12.25 6.96 -8.92
CA PHE A 169 -11.07 6.88 -9.77
C PHE A 169 -11.26 5.79 -10.82
N SER A 170 -12.09 6.07 -11.84
CA SER A 170 -12.54 5.10 -12.83
C SER A 170 -11.98 5.32 -14.24
N ASP A 171 -11.11 6.30 -14.44
CA ASP A 171 -10.41 6.47 -15.71
C ASP A 171 -9.25 5.46 -15.80
N PHE A 172 -9.44 4.45 -16.65
CA PHE A 172 -8.49 3.38 -16.92
C PHE A 172 -7.99 3.36 -18.36
N GLN A 173 -8.12 4.47 -19.12
CA GLN A 173 -7.68 4.55 -20.51
C GLN A 173 -6.16 4.36 -20.67
N PHE A 174 -5.40 4.55 -19.60
CA PHE A 174 -3.96 4.31 -19.59
C PHE A 174 -3.57 2.84 -19.59
N LEU A 175 -4.50 1.91 -19.36
CA LEU A 175 -4.20 0.48 -19.33
C LEU A 175 -3.85 -0.03 -20.71
N SER A 176 -2.70 -0.67 -20.83
CA SER A 176 -2.18 -1.32 -22.03
C SER A 176 -1.73 -2.75 -21.73
N PRO A 177 -1.62 -3.63 -22.72
CA PRO A 177 -1.19 -5.00 -22.50
C PRO A 177 0.16 -5.08 -21.81
N ARG A 178 0.17 -5.77 -20.65
CA ARG A 178 1.36 -5.95 -19.82
C ARG A 178 1.25 -7.22 -19.00
N PRO A 179 2.19 -8.17 -19.12
CA PRO A 179 2.12 -9.46 -18.44
C PRO A 179 2.56 -9.35 -16.98
N ASN A 180 1.87 -8.52 -16.18
CA ASN A 180 2.08 -8.43 -14.74
C ASN A 180 1.17 -9.38 -13.97
N ARG A 181 1.51 -9.59 -12.71
CA ARG A 181 0.71 -10.35 -11.75
C ARG A 181 0.09 -9.40 -10.74
N GLY A 182 -1.13 -9.66 -10.32
CA GLY A 182 -1.80 -8.81 -9.35
C GLY A 182 -2.89 -9.49 -8.57
N LEU A 183 -3.18 -8.92 -7.40
CA LEU A 183 -4.31 -9.26 -6.55
C LEU A 183 -5.27 -8.08 -6.46
N LEU A 184 -6.56 -8.37 -6.59
CA LEU A 184 -7.64 -7.47 -6.22
C LEU A 184 -8.33 -8.02 -4.97
N LEU A 185 -8.17 -7.32 -3.84
CA LEU A 185 -8.89 -7.56 -2.58
C LEU A 185 -10.03 -6.56 -2.48
N GLN A 186 -11.27 -7.05 -2.42
CA GLN A 186 -12.45 -6.21 -2.39
C GLN A 186 -13.28 -6.47 -1.14
N GLY A 187 -13.49 -5.44 -0.31
CA GLY A 187 -14.53 -5.42 0.71
C GLY A 187 -15.90 -5.23 0.03
N ALA A 188 -16.87 -6.06 0.36
CA ALA A 188 -18.20 -6.05 -0.25
C ALA A 188 -19.28 -6.01 0.83
N ALA A 189 -19.34 -4.90 1.58
CA ALA A 189 -20.40 -4.63 2.54
C ALA A 189 -21.73 -4.31 1.87
N GLU A 190 -21.68 -3.74 0.66
CA GLU A 190 -22.85 -3.36 -0.12
C GLU A 190 -22.93 -4.23 -1.39
N GLU A 191 -24.09 -4.85 -1.61
CA GLU A 191 -24.40 -5.53 -2.88
C GLU A 191 -24.75 -4.49 -3.95
N GLY A 192 -24.34 -4.75 -5.19
CA GLY A 192 -24.71 -3.93 -6.35
C GLY A 192 -23.53 -3.19 -6.97
N ASP A 193 -23.42 -1.89 -6.74
CA ASP A 193 -22.46 -1.01 -7.43
C ASP A 193 -20.99 -1.38 -7.22
N THR A 194 -20.62 -1.79 -6.01
CA THR A 194 -19.24 -2.21 -5.69
C THR A 194 -18.87 -3.48 -6.45
N LYS A 195 -19.79 -4.44 -6.53
CA LYS A 195 -19.60 -5.68 -7.29
C LYS A 195 -19.50 -5.40 -8.80
N SER A 196 -20.34 -4.51 -9.30
CA SER A 196 -20.31 -4.08 -10.70
C SER A 196 -18.97 -3.43 -11.07
N PHE A 197 -18.48 -2.50 -10.24
CA PHE A 197 -17.19 -1.83 -10.44
C PHE A 197 -16.02 -2.82 -10.36
N SER A 198 -16.00 -3.70 -9.36
CA SER A 198 -14.96 -4.72 -9.20
C SER A 198 -14.91 -5.68 -10.38
N ASN A 199 -16.06 -6.12 -10.89
CA ASN A 199 -16.15 -6.96 -12.08
C ASN A 199 -15.69 -6.22 -13.34
N HIS A 200 -16.05 -4.95 -13.50
CA HIS A 200 -15.58 -4.10 -14.61
C HIS A 200 -14.06 -3.96 -14.59
N LEU A 201 -13.48 -3.59 -13.46
CA LEU A 201 -12.03 -3.46 -13.28
C LEU A 201 -11.33 -4.80 -13.54
N THR A 202 -11.84 -5.91 -13.00
CA THR A 202 -11.32 -7.26 -13.24
C THR A 202 -11.28 -7.58 -14.74
N ASN A 203 -12.35 -7.26 -15.47
CA ASN A 203 -12.42 -7.48 -16.91
C ASN A 203 -11.41 -6.63 -17.69
N LEU A 204 -11.25 -5.35 -17.32
CA LEU A 204 -10.24 -4.46 -17.92
C LEU A 204 -8.82 -5.02 -17.71
N LEU A 205 -8.49 -5.37 -16.48
CA LEU A 205 -7.16 -5.88 -16.14
C LEU A 205 -6.86 -7.21 -16.86
N LYS A 206 -7.78 -8.16 -16.87
CA LYS A 206 -7.57 -9.48 -17.51
C LYS A 206 -7.63 -9.40 -19.04
N LYS A 207 -8.61 -8.74 -19.60
CA LYS A 207 -8.87 -8.78 -21.06
C LYS A 207 -8.09 -7.71 -21.83
N GLN A 208 -8.08 -6.47 -21.34
CA GLN A 208 -7.39 -5.36 -22.00
C GLN A 208 -5.90 -5.34 -21.64
N ALA A 209 -5.57 -5.33 -20.36
CA ALA A 209 -4.18 -5.22 -19.90
C ALA A 209 -3.43 -6.55 -19.90
N LYS A 210 -4.10 -7.70 -20.13
CA LYS A 210 -3.50 -9.04 -20.16
C LYS A 210 -2.80 -9.44 -18.86
N ILE A 211 -3.27 -8.90 -17.74
CA ILE A 211 -2.72 -9.15 -16.41
C ILE A 211 -3.24 -10.49 -15.86
N THR A 212 -2.34 -11.27 -15.25
CA THR A 212 -2.71 -12.43 -14.43
C THR A 212 -3.24 -11.93 -13.08
N LEU A 213 -4.57 -11.84 -12.95
CA LEU A 213 -5.23 -11.25 -11.78
C LEU A 213 -5.97 -12.32 -10.97
N GLU A 214 -5.65 -12.43 -9.68
CA GLU A 214 -6.50 -13.09 -8.69
C GLU A 214 -7.45 -12.05 -8.07
N THR A 215 -8.67 -12.45 -7.75
CA THR A 215 -9.66 -11.58 -7.12
C THR A 215 -10.24 -12.28 -5.90
N ILE A 216 -10.15 -11.63 -4.74
CA ILE A 216 -10.70 -12.10 -3.47
C ILE A 216 -11.72 -11.07 -2.96
N VAL A 217 -12.92 -11.53 -2.65
CA VAL A 217 -14.01 -10.71 -2.12
C VAL A 217 -14.27 -11.10 -0.67
N ILE A 218 -14.09 -10.14 0.24
CA ILE A 218 -14.40 -10.32 1.67
C ILE A 218 -15.82 -9.83 1.90
N LYS A 219 -16.73 -10.78 2.02
CA LYS A 219 -18.17 -10.52 2.18
C LYS A 219 -18.46 -9.82 3.51
N GLY A 220 -19.29 -8.78 3.45
CA GLY A 220 -19.68 -7.99 4.62
C GLY A 220 -18.66 -6.93 5.04
N ALA A 221 -17.44 -6.96 4.50
CA ALA A 221 -16.43 -5.97 4.81
C ALA A 221 -16.68 -4.64 4.09
N ASP A 222 -16.56 -3.53 4.78
CA ASP A 222 -16.51 -2.21 4.15
C ASP A 222 -15.16 -1.96 3.46
N ALA A 223 -15.06 -0.88 2.68
CA ALA A 223 -13.84 -0.53 1.95
C ALA A 223 -12.63 -0.21 2.86
N ASN A 224 -12.87 0.08 4.14
CA ASN A 224 -11.83 0.39 5.14
C ASN A 224 -11.54 -0.80 6.07
N TYR A 225 -12.23 -1.92 5.89
CA TYR A 225 -12.12 -3.12 6.75
C TYR A 225 -12.26 -2.75 8.23
N SER A 226 -13.35 -2.03 8.57
CA SER A 226 -13.55 -1.45 9.90
C SER A 226 -13.69 -2.51 10.98
N ALA A 227 -14.26 -3.67 10.66
CA ALA A 227 -14.31 -4.79 11.59
C ALA A 227 -12.91 -5.46 11.70
N PRO A 228 -12.45 -5.78 12.93
CA PRO A 228 -11.14 -6.42 13.12
C PRO A 228 -10.98 -7.76 12.40
N ALA A 229 -12.07 -8.54 12.29
CA ALA A 229 -12.07 -9.82 11.59
C ALA A 229 -11.79 -9.64 10.08
N ASP A 230 -12.42 -8.64 9.46
CA ASP A 230 -12.28 -8.33 8.03
C ASP A 230 -10.86 -7.86 7.71
N LEU A 231 -10.31 -6.97 8.56
CA LEU A 231 -8.93 -6.51 8.41
C LEU A 231 -7.93 -7.67 8.54
N ARG A 232 -8.19 -8.60 9.46
CA ARG A 232 -7.37 -9.81 9.64
C ARG A 232 -7.44 -10.71 8.42
N GLN A 233 -8.64 -10.91 7.86
CA GLN A 233 -8.81 -11.70 6.65
C GLN A 233 -8.07 -11.05 5.48
N MET A 234 -8.27 -9.75 5.23
CA MET A 234 -7.55 -8.98 4.21
C MET A 234 -6.03 -9.14 4.34
N TYR A 235 -5.50 -8.98 5.54
CA TYR A 235 -4.08 -9.15 5.84
C TYR A 235 -3.56 -10.57 5.52
N ASN A 236 -4.31 -11.61 5.90
CA ASN A 236 -3.92 -13.00 5.66
C ASN A 236 -3.96 -13.34 4.17
N ASP A 237 -5.01 -12.95 3.47
CA ASP A 237 -5.17 -13.18 2.03
C ASP A 237 -4.08 -12.44 1.22
N PHE A 238 -3.77 -11.21 1.62
CA PHE A 238 -2.66 -10.44 1.07
C PHE A 238 -1.33 -11.19 1.22
N LYS A 239 -1.01 -11.63 2.43
CA LYS A 239 0.24 -12.38 2.71
C LYS A 239 0.34 -13.67 1.94
N ALA A 240 -0.75 -14.43 1.89
CA ALA A 240 -0.80 -15.71 1.20
C ALA A 240 -0.54 -15.54 -0.30
N TYR A 241 -1.18 -14.54 -0.93
CA TYR A 241 -0.98 -14.25 -2.33
C TYR A 241 0.46 -13.79 -2.64
N VAL A 242 0.91 -12.73 -2.01
CA VAL A 242 2.23 -12.15 -2.32
C VAL A 242 3.35 -13.13 -1.99
N GLY A 243 3.26 -13.85 -0.87
CA GLY A 243 4.27 -14.85 -0.49
C GLY A 243 4.39 -16.00 -1.49
N ARG A 244 3.28 -16.47 -2.07
CA ARG A 244 3.27 -17.47 -3.12
C ARG A 244 3.89 -16.94 -4.42
N GLU A 245 3.41 -15.81 -4.92
CA GLU A 245 3.85 -15.23 -6.18
C GLU A 245 5.33 -14.81 -6.16
N ASP A 246 5.82 -14.33 -5.01
CA ASP A 246 7.24 -13.98 -4.87
C ASP A 246 8.14 -15.23 -4.88
N THR A 247 7.68 -16.35 -4.33
CA THR A 247 8.41 -17.61 -4.34
C THR A 247 8.50 -18.20 -5.75
N ASP A 248 7.40 -18.19 -6.49
CA ASP A 248 7.34 -18.73 -7.85
C ASP A 248 8.24 -17.94 -8.81
N THR A 249 8.40 -16.64 -8.59
CA THR A 249 9.29 -15.80 -9.39
C THR A 249 10.78 -16.11 -9.15
N LYS A 250 11.15 -16.69 -8.01
CA LYS A 250 12.54 -17.12 -7.71
C LYS A 250 12.94 -18.39 -8.43
N LEU A 251 11.97 -19.14 -8.96
CA LEU A 251 12.19 -20.43 -9.61
C LEU A 251 12.30 -20.34 -11.15
N LEU A 252 12.08 -19.17 -11.72
CA LEU A 252 12.20 -18.85 -13.13
C LEU A 252 13.48 -18.06 -13.43
#